data_674e03b52332ba867939be6b2b1c2d55
#
_entry.id   674e03b52332ba867939be6b2b1c2d55
#
_cell.length_a   1.000
_cell.length_b   1.000
_cell.length_c   1.000
_cell.angle_alpha   90.00
_cell.angle_beta   90.00
_cell.angle_gamma   90.00
#
_symmetry.space_group_name_H-M   'P 1'
#
loop_
_entity.id
_entity.type
_entity.pdbx_description
1 polymer ?
#
loop_
_entity_poly.entity_id
_entity_poly.type
_entity_poly.pdbx_seq_one_letter_code
_entity_poly.pdbx_strand_id
1 'polypeptide(L)'
;MSLEIIKEKVAQAVDILKEKNIDMWVTFVQETKVLKDPIMDMTVGDHSTWKSAFIINKDGDTTAIVGDMEEENFIKSGVYKNIVGYLKSFKEPFVEYVKKKNPQTIAINYSVNSVLSDGLTHGMYLLLMDYLKGTGYENKIVSAEEIISPLRGRKSDRELAIMQEAVDETLKIFDMVTDYIKPGLSEKDIADFVLKVTKGKGFGLAWDEETCPAVFTGPNPSNPHSGPSDRKIEKGHLINMDFGIYHKGYCSDLQRTWYVLKDGETKAPEAVQKGFEIIRDSIQMVADALKPGVTGVEMDDIARNYIVKNGYPEYPHGLGHQVGKEVHDGGAGLFPRWEKYGNSPFLKLEKNQVFTIEPRLP
;
A
#
# COMPACT_ATOMS: atom_id res chain seq x y z
N MET A 1 11.63 -1.63 8.26
CA MET A 1 10.66 -2.23 9.22
C MET A 1 11.43 -2.82 10.39
N SER A 2 10.89 -2.81 11.62
CA SER A 2 11.56 -3.47 12.73
C SER A 2 11.44 -4.99 12.65
N LEU A 3 12.41 -5.72 13.22
CA LEU A 3 12.37 -7.19 13.22
C LEU A 3 11.15 -7.73 13.98
N GLU A 4 10.66 -7.01 14.99
CA GLU A 4 9.45 -7.39 15.74
C GLU A 4 8.23 -7.41 14.83
N ILE A 5 8.03 -6.38 13.99
CA ILE A 5 6.91 -6.33 13.03
C ILE A 5 7.04 -7.45 12.01
N ILE A 6 8.25 -7.74 11.52
CA ILE A 6 8.46 -8.85 10.56
C ILE A 6 8.07 -10.19 11.21
N LYS A 7 8.46 -10.42 12.45
CA LYS A 7 8.08 -11.64 13.20
C LYS A 7 6.56 -11.73 13.42
N GLU A 8 5.90 -10.61 13.74
CA GLU A 8 4.43 -10.53 13.82
C GLU A 8 3.79 -10.88 12.46
N LYS A 9 4.33 -10.36 11.35
CA LYS A 9 3.83 -10.66 9.99
C LYS A 9 4.03 -12.11 9.59
N VAL A 10 5.17 -12.71 9.92
CA VAL A 10 5.39 -14.14 9.68
C VAL A 10 4.42 -15.01 10.49
N ALA A 11 4.15 -14.66 11.76
CA ALA A 11 3.14 -15.34 12.57
C ALA A 11 1.73 -15.16 11.98
N GLN A 12 1.37 -13.95 11.55
CA GLN A 12 0.09 -13.66 10.89
C GLN A 12 -0.05 -14.44 9.58
N ALA A 13 1.03 -14.59 8.80
CA ALA A 13 1.01 -15.39 7.58
C ALA A 13 0.67 -16.87 7.86
N VAL A 14 1.16 -17.44 8.96
CA VAL A 14 0.78 -18.80 9.39
C VAL A 14 -0.72 -18.91 9.65
N ASP A 15 -1.33 -17.90 10.28
CA ASP A 15 -2.76 -17.91 10.57
C ASP A 15 -3.58 -17.72 9.28
N ILE A 16 -3.12 -16.90 8.33
CA ILE A 16 -3.73 -16.75 7.00
C ILE A 16 -3.64 -18.08 6.22
N LEU A 17 -2.51 -18.78 6.28
CA LEU A 17 -2.35 -20.10 5.64
C LEU A 17 -3.37 -21.12 6.17
N LYS A 18 -3.63 -21.11 7.49
CA LYS A 18 -4.68 -21.94 8.10
C LYS A 18 -6.08 -21.54 7.63
N GLU A 19 -6.37 -20.23 7.62
CA GLU A 19 -7.64 -19.65 7.14
C GLU A 19 -7.94 -20.04 5.70
N LYS A 20 -6.92 -19.94 4.81
CA LYS A 20 -7.04 -20.24 3.38
C LYS A 20 -6.84 -21.71 3.02
N ASN A 21 -6.52 -22.54 4.01
CA ASN A 21 -6.19 -23.95 3.83
C ASN A 21 -5.07 -24.19 2.79
N ILE A 22 -4.03 -23.36 2.83
CA ILE A 22 -2.82 -23.47 2.00
C ILE A 22 -1.70 -24.05 2.86
N ASP A 23 -1.04 -25.12 2.41
CA ASP A 23 -0.09 -25.85 3.25
C ASP A 23 1.27 -25.18 3.35
N MET A 24 1.74 -24.58 2.26
CA MET A 24 3.07 -24.00 2.15
C MET A 24 3.04 -22.72 1.31
N TRP A 25 3.73 -21.69 1.76
CA TRP A 25 4.00 -20.49 0.99
C TRP A 25 5.51 -20.31 0.79
N VAL A 26 5.91 -20.11 -0.46
CA VAL A 26 7.33 -19.99 -0.87
C VAL A 26 7.55 -18.62 -1.54
N THR A 27 8.36 -17.79 -0.91
CA THR A 27 8.94 -16.60 -1.55
C THR A 27 10.29 -17.00 -2.14
N PHE A 28 10.37 -17.17 -3.48
CA PHE A 28 11.56 -17.60 -4.19
C PHE A 28 12.22 -16.46 -4.93
N VAL A 29 13.45 -16.11 -4.56
CA VAL A 29 14.15 -14.89 -4.98
C VAL A 29 15.62 -15.11 -5.32
N GLN A 30 16.20 -14.11 -6.01
CA GLN A 30 17.64 -13.99 -6.26
C GLN A 30 17.95 -12.50 -6.50
N GLU A 31 19.17 -12.02 -6.12
CA GLU A 31 19.64 -10.66 -6.36
C GLU A 31 18.63 -9.58 -5.92
N THR A 32 18.13 -9.69 -4.71
CA THR A 32 17.03 -8.86 -4.22
C THR A 32 17.34 -7.38 -4.04
N LYS A 33 18.63 -6.99 -4.15
CA LYS A 33 19.01 -5.57 -4.27
C LYS A 33 18.75 -4.99 -5.66
N VAL A 34 18.72 -5.85 -6.68
CA VAL A 34 18.43 -5.47 -8.07
C VAL A 34 16.93 -5.55 -8.34
N LEU A 35 16.32 -6.66 -7.93
CA LEU A 35 14.89 -6.90 -8.12
C LEU A 35 14.32 -7.56 -6.87
N LYS A 36 13.57 -6.78 -6.10
CA LYS A 36 13.01 -7.19 -4.82
C LYS A 36 11.59 -7.69 -4.99
N ASP A 37 11.28 -8.83 -4.41
CA ASP A 37 9.88 -9.23 -4.25
C ASP A 37 9.20 -8.29 -3.23
N PRO A 38 8.02 -7.71 -3.55
CA PRO A 38 7.35 -6.70 -2.72
C PRO A 38 7.04 -7.14 -1.29
N ILE A 39 6.94 -8.47 -1.04
CA ILE A 39 6.62 -8.98 0.30
C ILE A 39 7.84 -9.14 1.22
N MET A 40 9.06 -9.11 0.67
CA MET A 40 10.27 -9.38 1.46
C MET A 40 10.46 -8.45 2.66
N ASP A 41 10.07 -7.18 2.52
CA ASP A 41 10.16 -6.23 3.63
C ASP A 41 9.28 -6.62 4.83
N MET A 42 8.21 -7.37 4.58
CA MET A 42 7.25 -7.76 5.60
C MET A 42 7.53 -9.15 6.18
N THR A 43 8.26 -10.01 5.45
CA THR A 43 8.43 -11.41 5.85
C THR A 43 9.87 -11.85 6.00
N VAL A 44 10.83 -11.11 5.42
CA VAL A 44 12.25 -11.48 5.45
C VAL A 44 13.10 -10.42 6.15
N GLY A 45 12.98 -9.16 5.75
CA GLY A 45 13.66 -8.02 6.36
C GLY A 45 15.14 -7.87 6.01
N ASP A 46 15.68 -8.70 5.13
CA ASP A 46 17.05 -8.65 4.66
C ASP A 46 17.14 -8.96 3.16
N HIS A 47 18.32 -8.81 2.59
CA HIS A 47 18.61 -9.06 1.18
C HIS A 47 19.17 -10.47 0.98
N SER A 48 18.95 -10.99 -0.23
CA SER A 48 19.57 -12.24 -0.68
C SER A 48 20.19 -12.03 -2.07
N THR A 49 21.42 -12.48 -2.23
CA THR A 49 22.18 -12.45 -3.50
C THR A 49 21.96 -13.74 -4.27
N TRP A 50 22.08 -14.86 -3.57
CA TRP A 50 21.92 -16.19 -4.16
C TRP A 50 20.44 -16.57 -4.26
N LYS A 51 20.15 -17.61 -5.05
CA LYS A 51 18.80 -18.20 -5.08
C LYS A 51 18.38 -18.59 -3.68
N SER A 52 17.27 -18.08 -3.21
CA SER A 52 16.80 -18.33 -1.87
C SER A 52 15.30 -18.58 -1.85
N ALA A 53 14.87 -19.45 -0.94
CA ALA A 53 13.47 -19.69 -0.66
C ALA A 53 13.19 -19.41 0.81
N PHE A 54 12.25 -18.48 1.05
CA PHE A 54 11.71 -18.20 2.36
C PHE A 54 10.34 -18.87 2.46
N ILE A 55 10.26 -19.91 3.29
CA ILE A 55 9.14 -20.84 3.31
C ILE A 55 8.39 -20.71 4.64
N ILE A 56 7.09 -20.48 4.56
CA ILE A 56 6.19 -20.45 5.72
C ILE A 56 5.16 -21.57 5.53
N ASN A 57 5.03 -22.44 6.53
CA ASN A 57 4.11 -23.56 6.49
C ASN A 57 2.92 -23.34 7.41
N LYS A 58 1.78 -23.92 7.06
CA LYS A 58 0.53 -23.87 7.82
C LYS A 58 0.67 -24.43 9.24
N ASP A 59 1.59 -25.38 9.46
CA ASP A 59 1.89 -25.95 10.79
C ASP A 59 2.74 -25.01 11.68
N GLY A 60 3.12 -23.83 11.18
CA GLY A 60 3.93 -22.85 11.89
C GLY A 60 5.43 -23.11 11.81
N ASP A 61 5.87 -24.07 11.02
CA ASP A 61 7.27 -24.21 10.67
C ASP A 61 7.67 -23.16 9.64
N THR A 62 8.82 -22.51 9.85
CA THR A 62 9.37 -21.49 8.95
C THR A 62 10.82 -21.82 8.65
N THR A 63 11.16 -21.90 7.37
CA THR A 63 12.49 -22.31 6.91
C THR A 63 12.99 -21.38 5.80
N ALA A 64 14.20 -20.88 5.93
CA ALA A 64 14.91 -20.20 4.86
C ALA A 64 15.98 -21.11 4.29
N ILE A 65 15.96 -21.33 2.97
CA ILE A 65 17.01 -22.05 2.23
C ILE A 65 17.79 -20.98 1.47
N VAL A 66 19.06 -20.78 1.82
CA VAL A 66 19.88 -19.65 1.38
C VAL A 66 21.28 -20.09 1.01
N GLY A 67 22.03 -19.25 0.27
CA GLY A 67 23.47 -19.51 0.07
C GLY A 67 24.21 -19.55 1.41
N ASP A 68 25.19 -20.46 1.55
CA ASP A 68 25.97 -20.66 2.79
C ASP A 68 26.61 -19.37 3.32
N MET A 69 27.06 -18.49 2.43
CA MET A 69 27.66 -17.20 2.80
C MET A 69 26.65 -16.20 3.41
N GLU A 70 25.36 -16.42 3.23
CA GLU A 70 24.28 -15.55 3.74
C GLU A 70 23.61 -16.13 5.00
N GLU A 71 23.87 -17.39 5.34
CA GLU A 71 23.21 -18.13 6.41
C GLU A 71 23.26 -17.40 7.76
N GLU A 72 24.44 -16.88 8.12
CA GLU A 72 24.64 -16.20 9.40
C GLU A 72 23.75 -14.97 9.58
N ASN A 73 23.46 -14.22 8.51
CA ASN A 73 22.60 -13.05 8.55
C ASN A 73 21.17 -13.44 8.93
N PHE A 74 20.65 -14.50 8.33
CA PHE A 74 19.30 -14.99 8.61
C PHE A 74 19.18 -15.66 9.97
N ILE A 75 20.22 -16.33 10.45
CA ILE A 75 20.29 -16.85 11.83
C ILE A 75 20.21 -15.69 12.82
N LYS A 76 20.99 -14.62 12.64
CA LYS A 76 21.00 -13.45 13.51
C LYS A 76 19.67 -12.71 13.54
N SER A 77 18.95 -12.67 12.42
CA SER A 77 17.62 -12.02 12.36
C SER A 77 16.58 -12.74 13.23
N GLY A 78 16.69 -14.06 13.34
CA GLY A 78 15.76 -14.90 14.09
C GLY A 78 14.30 -14.80 13.63
N VAL A 79 14.07 -14.45 12.34
CA VAL A 79 12.75 -14.40 11.72
C VAL A 79 12.27 -15.80 11.35
N TYR A 80 13.16 -16.61 10.78
CA TYR A 80 12.89 -17.99 10.41
C TYR A 80 13.45 -18.95 11.47
N LYS A 81 12.69 -20.00 11.81
CA LYS A 81 13.07 -20.98 12.84
C LYS A 81 14.23 -21.87 12.38
N ASN A 82 14.23 -22.20 11.09
CA ASN A 82 15.26 -23.06 10.50
C ASN A 82 15.93 -22.31 9.35
N ILE A 83 17.25 -22.38 9.32
CA ILE A 83 18.06 -21.88 8.22
C ILE A 83 18.83 -23.06 7.64
N VAL A 84 18.80 -23.21 6.32
CA VAL A 84 19.47 -24.27 5.58
C VAL A 84 20.40 -23.62 4.56
N GLY A 85 21.69 -23.64 4.83
CA GLY A 85 22.72 -23.17 3.90
C GLY A 85 22.98 -24.18 2.79
N TYR A 86 23.26 -23.70 1.57
CA TYR A 86 23.73 -24.56 0.48
C TYR A 86 24.99 -23.98 -0.18
N LEU A 87 25.90 -24.84 -0.59
CA LEU A 87 27.17 -24.44 -1.22
C LEU A 87 27.13 -24.50 -2.75
N LYS A 88 26.64 -25.58 -3.33
CA LYS A 88 26.76 -25.85 -4.77
C LYS A 88 25.44 -25.74 -5.54
N SER A 89 24.35 -26.15 -4.94
CA SER A 89 23.07 -26.25 -5.61
C SER A 89 21.94 -25.94 -4.63
N PHE A 90 21.04 -25.06 -5.06
CA PHE A 90 19.79 -24.77 -4.34
C PHE A 90 18.75 -25.89 -4.52
N LYS A 91 18.77 -26.58 -5.69
CA LYS A 91 17.72 -27.52 -6.09
C LYS A 91 17.54 -28.66 -5.10
N GLU A 92 18.61 -29.29 -4.70
CA GLU A 92 18.57 -30.49 -3.86
C GLU A 92 17.94 -30.21 -2.50
N PRO A 93 18.45 -29.26 -1.67
CA PRO A 93 17.86 -28.99 -0.35
C PRO A 93 16.42 -28.48 -0.45
N PHE A 94 16.07 -27.72 -1.50
CA PHE A 94 14.70 -27.26 -1.71
C PHE A 94 13.75 -28.43 -2.02
N VAL A 95 14.10 -29.28 -2.97
CA VAL A 95 13.25 -30.44 -3.35
C VAL A 95 13.11 -31.43 -2.20
N GLU A 96 14.19 -31.70 -1.47
CA GLU A 96 14.16 -32.57 -0.28
C GLU A 96 13.26 -32.01 0.81
N TYR A 97 13.32 -30.69 1.05
CA TYR A 97 12.44 -30.01 1.99
C TYR A 97 10.97 -30.13 1.60
N VAL A 98 10.63 -29.85 0.33
CA VAL A 98 9.25 -29.99 -0.18
C VAL A 98 8.76 -31.44 -0.05
N LYS A 99 9.58 -32.43 -0.40
CA LYS A 99 9.24 -33.85 -0.24
C LYS A 99 9.01 -34.23 1.23
N LYS A 100 9.86 -33.76 2.13
CA LYS A 100 9.73 -34.00 3.58
C LYS A 100 8.42 -33.42 4.13
N LYS A 101 8.04 -32.22 3.70
CA LYS A 101 6.79 -31.55 4.13
C LYS A 101 5.55 -32.12 3.45
N ASN A 102 5.67 -32.63 2.25
CA ASN A 102 4.62 -33.24 1.44
C ASN A 102 3.32 -32.38 1.34
N PRO A 103 3.41 -31.09 0.95
CA PRO A 103 2.26 -30.20 0.89
C PRO A 103 1.27 -30.64 -0.21
N GLN A 104 -0.02 -30.38 -0.02
CA GLN A 104 -1.05 -30.52 -1.05
C GLN A 104 -1.24 -29.24 -1.86
N THR A 105 -0.87 -28.08 -1.28
CA THR A 105 -0.90 -26.78 -1.93
C THR A 105 0.38 -26.00 -1.62
N ILE A 106 0.99 -25.43 -2.67
CA ILE A 106 2.20 -24.59 -2.58
C ILE A 106 1.87 -23.24 -3.21
N ALA A 107 1.76 -22.20 -2.40
CA ALA A 107 1.58 -20.83 -2.89
C ALA A 107 2.94 -20.22 -3.25
N ILE A 108 3.01 -19.53 -4.41
CA ILE A 108 4.17 -18.77 -4.86
C ILE A 108 3.74 -17.39 -5.33
N ASN A 109 4.65 -16.42 -5.33
CA ASN A 109 4.35 -15.00 -5.49
C ASN A 109 4.15 -14.61 -6.96
N TYR A 110 3.04 -15.04 -7.55
CA TYR A 110 2.55 -14.53 -8.83
C TYR A 110 1.08 -14.12 -8.72
N SER A 111 0.69 -13.10 -9.47
CA SER A 111 -0.70 -12.63 -9.53
C SER A 111 -0.98 -11.96 -10.88
N VAL A 112 -2.21 -12.11 -11.36
CA VAL A 112 -2.73 -11.36 -12.53
C VAL A 112 -3.51 -10.11 -12.11
N ASN A 113 -3.75 -9.92 -10.81
CA ASN A 113 -4.60 -8.85 -10.28
C ASN A 113 -3.82 -7.82 -9.45
N SER A 114 -2.71 -8.22 -8.83
CA SER A 114 -1.99 -7.38 -7.87
C SER A 114 -0.48 -7.45 -8.06
N VAL A 115 0.12 -6.34 -8.46
CA VAL A 115 1.59 -6.21 -8.59
C VAL A 115 2.32 -6.42 -7.26
N LEU A 116 1.66 -6.16 -6.13
CA LEU A 116 2.23 -6.38 -4.79
C LEU A 116 2.29 -7.87 -4.40
N SER A 117 1.61 -8.72 -5.17
CA SER A 117 1.61 -10.19 -5.02
C SER A 117 2.33 -10.90 -6.18
N ASP A 118 2.90 -10.14 -7.13
CA ASP A 118 3.54 -10.63 -8.36
C ASP A 118 5.05 -10.36 -8.34
N GLY A 119 5.73 -10.84 -7.29
CA GLY A 119 7.18 -10.64 -7.11
C GLY A 119 8.05 -11.68 -7.80
N LEU A 120 7.49 -12.81 -8.24
CA LEU A 120 8.22 -13.90 -8.89
C LEU A 120 8.36 -13.64 -10.39
N THR A 121 9.56 -13.32 -10.86
CA THR A 121 9.78 -13.13 -12.29
C THR A 121 9.48 -14.39 -13.09
N HIS A 122 9.09 -14.24 -14.35
CA HIS A 122 8.81 -15.38 -15.23
C HIS A 122 10.01 -16.35 -15.33
N GLY A 123 11.24 -15.85 -15.41
CA GLY A 123 12.44 -16.69 -15.44
C GLY A 123 12.62 -17.51 -14.17
N MET A 124 12.39 -16.88 -13.01
CA MET A 124 12.43 -17.57 -11.71
C MET A 124 11.30 -18.60 -11.56
N TYR A 125 10.11 -18.29 -12.09
CA TYR A 125 9.01 -19.24 -12.17
C TYR A 125 9.38 -20.49 -12.98
N LEU A 126 9.91 -20.32 -14.20
CA LEU A 126 10.33 -21.43 -15.05
C LEU A 126 11.41 -22.29 -14.35
N LEU A 127 12.34 -21.65 -13.66
CA LEU A 127 13.39 -22.35 -12.92
C LEU A 127 12.81 -23.15 -11.75
N LEU A 128 11.89 -22.59 -10.99
CA LEU A 128 11.21 -23.27 -9.89
C LEU A 128 10.43 -24.49 -10.38
N MET A 129 9.71 -24.32 -11.50
CA MET A 129 8.99 -25.42 -12.15
C MET A 129 9.90 -26.52 -12.65
N ASP A 130 11.09 -26.18 -13.20
CA ASP A 130 12.09 -27.17 -13.57
C ASP A 130 12.62 -27.94 -12.34
N TYR A 131 12.82 -27.28 -11.20
CA TYR A 131 13.23 -27.94 -9.98
C TYR A 131 12.20 -28.95 -9.46
N LEU A 132 10.92 -28.63 -9.58
CA LEU A 132 9.82 -29.48 -9.13
C LEU A 132 9.40 -30.55 -10.16
N LYS A 133 9.86 -30.46 -11.41
CA LYS A 133 9.47 -31.35 -12.51
C LYS A 133 9.68 -32.81 -12.17
N GLY A 134 8.64 -33.61 -12.38
CA GLY A 134 8.63 -35.06 -12.12
C GLY A 134 8.53 -35.43 -10.63
N THR A 135 8.35 -34.47 -9.75
CA THR A 135 8.12 -34.74 -8.31
C THR A 135 6.64 -34.87 -7.97
N GLY A 136 5.73 -34.40 -8.85
CA GLY A 136 4.29 -34.28 -8.61
C GLY A 136 3.88 -32.98 -7.91
N TYR A 137 4.82 -32.21 -7.35
CA TYR A 137 4.53 -30.93 -6.68
C TYR A 137 4.34 -29.79 -7.66
N GLU A 138 4.84 -29.91 -8.89
CA GLU A 138 4.61 -28.93 -9.95
C GLU A 138 3.12 -28.72 -10.29
N ASN A 139 2.27 -29.69 -9.96
CA ASN A 139 0.82 -29.61 -10.16
C ASN A 139 0.05 -29.06 -8.93
N LYS A 140 0.76 -28.68 -7.86
CA LYS A 140 0.20 -28.21 -6.59
C LYS A 140 0.42 -26.71 -6.38
N ILE A 141 0.92 -26.02 -7.40
CA ILE A 141 1.25 -24.60 -7.35
C ILE A 141 -0.02 -23.76 -7.47
N VAL A 142 -0.15 -22.79 -6.57
CA VAL A 142 -1.22 -21.78 -6.55
C VAL A 142 -0.63 -20.37 -6.37
N SER A 143 -1.40 -19.33 -6.70
CA SER A 143 -1.01 -17.94 -6.43
C SER A 143 -0.98 -17.65 -4.93
N ALA A 144 0.01 -16.89 -4.47
CA ALA A 144 0.07 -16.39 -3.10
C ALA A 144 -0.78 -15.13 -2.87
N GLU A 145 -1.55 -14.66 -3.85
CA GLU A 145 -2.36 -13.44 -3.75
C GLU A 145 -3.32 -13.50 -2.55
N GLU A 146 -3.98 -14.64 -2.30
CA GLU A 146 -4.89 -14.83 -1.17
C GLU A 146 -4.19 -14.83 0.21
N ILE A 147 -2.86 -14.91 0.24
CA ILE A 147 -2.05 -14.77 1.45
C ILE A 147 -1.52 -13.34 1.56
N ILE A 148 -0.92 -12.82 0.49
CA ILE A 148 -0.22 -11.54 0.47
C ILE A 148 -1.22 -10.37 0.65
N SER A 149 -2.36 -10.39 -0.02
CA SER A 149 -3.35 -9.32 0.08
C SER A 149 -3.88 -9.11 1.50
N PRO A 150 -4.36 -10.11 2.24
CA PRO A 150 -4.74 -9.93 3.64
C PRO A 150 -3.54 -9.67 4.55
N LEU A 151 -2.36 -10.23 4.30
CA LEU A 151 -1.16 -9.96 5.09
C LEU A 151 -0.75 -8.48 5.01
N ARG A 152 -0.80 -7.87 3.83
CA ARG A 152 -0.57 -6.43 3.63
C ARG A 152 -1.72 -5.60 4.20
N GLY A 153 -2.95 -6.03 3.97
CA GLY A 153 -4.15 -5.29 4.35
C GLY A 153 -4.38 -5.22 5.86
N ARG A 154 -4.30 -6.34 6.57
CA ARG A 154 -4.57 -6.46 8.02
C ARG A 154 -3.36 -5.97 8.81
N LYS A 155 -3.36 -4.73 9.25
CA LYS A 155 -2.27 -4.13 10.03
C LYS A 155 -2.26 -4.68 11.46
N SER A 156 -1.07 -4.91 12.02
CA SER A 156 -0.91 -5.15 13.46
C SER A 156 -1.10 -3.84 14.24
N ASP A 157 -1.27 -3.92 15.55
CA ASP A 157 -1.39 -2.73 16.39
C ASP A 157 -0.14 -1.84 16.33
N ARG A 158 1.05 -2.44 16.15
CA ARG A 158 2.30 -1.70 15.95
C ARG A 158 2.34 -0.96 14.62
N GLU A 159 1.86 -1.60 13.55
CA GLU A 159 1.74 -0.96 12.23
C GLU A 159 0.77 0.22 12.30
N LEU A 160 -0.41 0.04 12.91
CA LEU A 160 -1.40 1.10 13.11
C LEU A 160 -0.84 2.28 13.90
N ALA A 161 -0.07 2.02 14.96
CA ALA A 161 0.56 3.08 15.75
C ALA A 161 1.56 3.91 14.91
N ILE A 162 2.37 3.27 14.06
CA ILE A 162 3.31 3.97 13.16
C ILE A 162 2.55 4.77 12.10
N MET A 163 1.48 4.21 11.55
CA MET A 163 0.63 4.91 10.57
C MET A 163 -0.04 6.13 11.21
N GLN A 164 -0.48 6.03 12.47
CA GLN A 164 -1.04 7.16 13.20
C GLN A 164 0.02 8.26 13.41
N GLU A 165 1.26 7.90 13.79
CA GLU A 165 2.36 8.87 13.86
C GLU A 165 2.58 9.59 12.51
N ALA A 166 2.53 8.85 11.39
CA ALA A 166 2.69 9.43 10.07
C ALA A 166 1.53 10.40 9.73
N VAL A 167 0.30 10.04 10.05
CA VAL A 167 -0.88 10.90 9.87
C VAL A 167 -0.74 12.17 10.72
N ASP A 168 -0.39 12.05 12.00
CA ASP A 168 -0.26 13.19 12.92
C ASP A 168 0.82 14.17 12.47
N GLU A 169 1.96 13.67 11.97
CA GLU A 169 3.01 14.53 11.43
C GLU A 169 2.62 15.19 10.11
N THR A 170 1.88 14.50 9.25
CA THR A 170 1.32 15.06 8.03
C THR A 170 0.34 16.20 8.33
N LEU A 171 -0.52 16.03 9.33
CA LEU A 171 -1.46 17.09 9.77
C LEU A 171 -0.70 18.32 10.25
N LYS A 172 0.37 18.18 11.03
CA LYS A 172 1.22 19.31 11.45
C LYS A 172 1.84 20.05 10.26
N ILE A 173 2.21 19.31 9.19
CA ILE A 173 2.74 19.94 7.99
C ILE A 173 1.62 20.72 7.27
N PHE A 174 0.40 20.18 7.18
CA PHE A 174 -0.75 20.92 6.64
C PHE A 174 -1.04 22.21 7.42
N ASP A 175 -0.93 22.20 8.75
CA ASP A 175 -1.09 23.42 9.57
C ASP A 175 -0.02 24.46 9.20
N MET A 176 1.25 24.05 9.05
CA MET A 176 2.32 24.96 8.60
C MET A 176 2.08 25.50 7.19
N VAL A 177 1.52 24.68 6.28
CA VAL A 177 1.14 25.12 4.93
C VAL A 177 0.01 26.14 4.98
N THR A 178 -0.97 25.96 5.87
CA THR A 178 -2.06 26.91 6.07
C THR A 178 -1.53 28.30 6.43
N ASP A 179 -0.54 28.38 7.30
CA ASP A 179 0.12 29.65 7.67
C ASP A 179 1.00 30.22 6.56
N TYR A 180 1.52 29.39 5.66
CA TYR A 180 2.42 29.78 4.58
C TYR A 180 1.68 30.30 3.34
N ILE A 181 0.51 29.74 3.02
CA ILE A 181 -0.27 30.07 1.83
C ILE A 181 -0.64 31.57 1.79
N LYS A 182 -0.32 32.23 0.64
CA LYS A 182 -0.76 33.61 0.37
C LYS A 182 -0.81 33.88 -1.13
N PRO A 183 -1.60 34.85 -1.58
CA PRO A 183 -1.61 35.29 -2.98
C PRO A 183 -0.21 35.66 -3.49
N GLY A 184 0.06 35.27 -4.73
CA GLY A 184 1.36 35.52 -5.41
C GLY A 184 2.36 34.37 -5.30
N LEU A 185 2.24 33.45 -4.34
CA LEU A 185 2.97 32.19 -4.35
C LEU A 185 2.51 31.31 -5.52
N SER A 186 3.39 30.45 -6.03
CA SER A 186 3.03 29.43 -7.01
C SER A 186 2.73 28.09 -6.33
N GLU A 187 2.18 27.14 -7.09
CA GLU A 187 2.04 25.76 -6.67
C GLU A 187 3.41 25.17 -6.28
N LYS A 188 4.47 25.47 -7.06
CA LYS A 188 5.85 25.08 -6.75
C LYS A 188 6.36 25.69 -5.45
N ASP A 189 6.08 26.96 -5.18
CA ASP A 189 6.52 27.60 -3.92
C ASP A 189 5.95 26.87 -2.70
N ILE A 190 4.69 26.39 -2.80
CA ILE A 190 4.08 25.58 -1.74
C ILE A 190 4.75 24.21 -1.67
N ALA A 191 4.93 23.53 -2.81
CA ALA A 191 5.57 22.23 -2.84
C ALA A 191 7.00 22.27 -2.28
N ASP A 192 7.81 23.25 -2.68
CA ASP A 192 9.17 23.44 -2.18
C ASP A 192 9.20 23.68 -0.66
N PHE A 193 8.23 24.43 -0.15
CA PHE A 193 8.08 24.62 1.29
C PHE A 193 7.79 23.29 2.00
N VAL A 194 6.84 22.48 1.49
CA VAL A 194 6.49 21.17 2.05
C VAL A 194 7.68 20.21 2.01
N LEU A 195 8.38 20.12 0.86
CA LEU A 195 9.55 19.28 0.69
C LEU A 195 10.66 19.66 1.68
N LYS A 196 10.91 20.96 1.86
CA LYS A 196 11.89 21.47 2.82
C LYS A 196 11.53 21.09 4.26
N VAL A 197 10.26 21.25 4.66
CA VAL A 197 9.79 20.90 6.00
C VAL A 197 9.89 19.40 6.24
N THR A 198 9.40 18.60 5.30
CA THR A 198 9.40 17.13 5.36
C THR A 198 10.82 16.58 5.53
N LYS A 199 11.72 17.04 4.66
CA LYS A 199 13.15 16.68 4.69
C LYS A 199 13.84 17.15 5.98
N GLY A 200 13.52 18.36 6.44
CA GLY A 200 14.06 18.92 7.70
C GLY A 200 13.63 18.15 8.94
N LYS A 201 12.47 17.47 8.90
CA LYS A 201 11.98 16.57 9.96
C LYS A 201 12.49 15.13 9.82
N GLY A 202 13.23 14.80 8.76
CA GLY A 202 13.77 13.46 8.50
C GLY A 202 12.77 12.46 7.97
N PHE A 203 11.64 12.90 7.40
CA PHE A 203 10.66 12.04 6.75
C PHE A 203 10.97 11.85 5.27
N GLY A 204 10.59 10.68 4.72
CA GLY A 204 10.47 10.46 3.28
C GLY A 204 9.10 10.93 2.75
N LEU A 205 8.92 10.82 1.45
CA LEU A 205 7.65 11.06 0.76
C LEU A 205 6.93 9.73 0.53
N ALA A 206 5.60 9.75 0.53
CA ALA A 206 4.79 8.55 0.32
C ALA A 206 4.82 8.07 -1.13
N TRP A 207 5.09 8.96 -2.08
CA TRP A 207 5.31 8.66 -3.50
C TRP A 207 6.36 9.61 -4.10
N ASP A 208 6.55 9.57 -5.43
CA ASP A 208 7.63 10.27 -6.13
C ASP A 208 7.60 11.80 -5.90
N GLU A 209 8.77 12.38 -5.63
CA GLU A 209 8.95 13.81 -5.32
C GLU A 209 8.41 14.73 -6.43
N GLU A 210 8.39 14.27 -7.68
CA GLU A 210 7.85 15.04 -8.80
C GLU A 210 6.35 15.35 -8.66
N THR A 211 5.62 14.53 -7.90
CA THR A 211 4.18 14.62 -7.70
C THR A 211 3.74 14.60 -6.23
N CYS A 212 4.67 14.54 -5.28
CA CYS A 212 4.43 14.59 -3.84
C CYS A 212 5.17 15.76 -3.18
N PRO A 213 4.48 16.83 -2.74
CA PRO A 213 3.03 17.04 -2.78
C PRO A 213 2.50 17.38 -4.17
N ALA A 214 1.31 16.91 -4.52
CA ALA A 214 0.55 17.46 -5.61
C ALA A 214 -0.18 18.72 -5.13
N VAL A 215 0.01 19.86 -5.81
CA VAL A 215 -0.60 21.14 -5.45
C VAL A 215 -1.29 21.71 -6.67
N PHE A 216 -2.57 22.03 -6.53
CA PHE A 216 -3.41 22.56 -7.60
C PHE A 216 -4.11 23.84 -7.15
N THR A 217 -4.12 24.87 -7.99
CA THR A 217 -4.81 26.14 -7.68
C THR A 217 -5.64 26.67 -8.84
N GLY A 218 -6.71 27.38 -8.51
CA GLY A 218 -7.55 28.12 -9.43
C GLY A 218 -8.50 27.26 -10.29
N PRO A 219 -9.23 27.90 -11.23
CA PRO A 219 -10.12 27.19 -12.15
C PRO A 219 -9.33 26.33 -13.14
N ASN A 220 -9.89 25.20 -13.55
CA ASN A 220 -9.27 24.23 -14.43
C ASN A 220 -7.89 23.75 -13.93
N PRO A 221 -7.84 23.06 -12.78
CA PRO A 221 -6.59 22.53 -12.25
C PRO A 221 -5.97 21.54 -13.22
N SER A 222 -4.66 21.36 -13.12
CA SER A 222 -3.90 20.35 -13.85
C SER A 222 -4.42 18.94 -13.55
N ASN A 223 -3.99 17.97 -14.34
CA ASN A 223 -4.25 16.55 -14.07
C ASN A 223 -3.71 16.20 -12.65
N PRO A 224 -4.47 15.48 -11.81
CA PRO A 224 -4.01 15.04 -10.48
C PRO A 224 -2.65 14.32 -10.46
N HIS A 225 -2.25 13.72 -11.58
CA HIS A 225 -0.95 13.07 -11.72
C HIS A 225 0.16 13.97 -12.31
N SER A 226 -0.11 15.29 -12.48
CA SER A 226 0.94 16.24 -12.86
C SER A 226 1.49 16.91 -11.60
N GLY A 227 2.81 17.15 -11.60
CA GLY A 227 3.46 17.89 -10.52
C GLY A 227 3.02 19.35 -10.43
N PRO A 228 3.40 20.05 -9.34
CA PRO A 228 3.14 21.46 -9.14
C PRO A 228 3.69 22.33 -10.27
N SER A 229 2.96 23.35 -10.67
CA SER A 229 3.32 24.28 -11.76
C SER A 229 3.73 25.67 -11.24
N ASP A 230 4.14 26.56 -12.16
CA ASP A 230 4.43 27.97 -11.84
C ASP A 230 3.16 28.83 -11.73
N ARG A 231 1.96 28.19 -11.78
CA ARG A 231 0.67 28.86 -11.63
C ARG A 231 0.59 29.56 -10.29
N LYS A 232 0.23 30.84 -10.33
CA LYS A 232 0.14 31.69 -9.14
C LYS A 232 -1.22 31.54 -8.45
N ILE A 233 -1.15 31.56 -7.13
CA ILE A 233 -2.32 31.65 -6.26
C ILE A 233 -2.87 33.05 -6.33
N GLU A 234 -4.17 33.18 -6.58
CA GLU A 234 -4.88 34.44 -6.64
C GLU A 234 -6.04 34.46 -5.64
N LYS A 235 -6.49 35.63 -5.26
CA LYS A 235 -7.70 35.78 -4.44
C LYS A 235 -8.91 35.21 -5.17
N GLY A 236 -9.68 34.39 -4.48
CA GLY A 236 -10.84 33.67 -5.03
C GLY A 236 -10.48 32.27 -5.58
N HIS A 237 -9.21 31.88 -5.57
CA HIS A 237 -8.82 30.51 -5.93
C HIS A 237 -9.14 29.51 -4.81
N LEU A 238 -9.50 28.29 -5.22
CA LEU A 238 -9.35 27.10 -4.40
C LEU A 238 -7.91 26.58 -4.58
N ILE A 239 -7.36 26.05 -3.52
CA ILE A 239 -6.11 25.30 -3.52
C ILE A 239 -6.44 23.92 -2.97
N ASN A 240 -6.06 22.87 -3.68
CA ASN A 240 -6.05 21.51 -3.18
C ASN A 240 -4.61 21.03 -3.12
N MET A 241 -4.26 20.35 -2.04
CA MET A 241 -2.98 19.68 -1.88
C MET A 241 -3.19 18.24 -1.44
N ASP A 242 -2.58 17.34 -2.20
CA ASP A 242 -2.48 15.92 -1.91
C ASP A 242 -1.06 15.60 -1.47
N PHE A 243 -0.93 15.03 -0.26
CA PHE A 243 0.37 14.89 0.36
C PHE A 243 0.41 13.76 1.39
N GLY A 244 1.49 13.00 1.35
CA GLY A 244 1.79 11.98 2.33
C GLY A 244 3.27 11.88 2.65
N ILE A 245 3.58 11.45 3.87
CA ILE A 245 4.97 11.14 4.28
C ILE A 245 5.19 9.64 4.36
N TYR A 246 6.46 9.25 4.18
CA TYR A 246 6.94 7.90 4.50
C TYR A 246 7.68 7.94 5.82
N HIS A 247 7.15 7.25 6.83
CA HIS A 247 7.67 7.24 8.19
C HIS A 247 7.80 5.81 8.73
N LYS A 248 9.00 5.43 9.17
CA LYS A 248 9.29 4.09 9.75
C LYS A 248 8.79 2.90 8.91
N GLY A 249 8.71 3.07 7.60
CA GLY A 249 8.28 2.00 6.69
C GLY A 249 6.80 2.03 6.31
N TYR A 250 6.04 3.08 6.65
CA TYR A 250 4.62 3.25 6.34
C TYR A 250 4.32 4.63 5.78
N CYS A 251 3.32 4.68 4.91
CA CYS A 251 2.83 5.91 4.29
C CYS A 251 1.65 6.51 5.08
N SER A 252 1.56 7.83 5.04
CA SER A 252 0.29 8.55 5.16
C SER A 252 -0.15 9.01 3.77
N ASP A 253 -1.43 9.36 3.63
CA ASP A 253 -2.02 9.87 2.40
C ASP A 253 -3.25 10.70 2.76
N LEU A 254 -3.15 12.03 2.60
CA LEU A 254 -4.19 12.97 3.00
C LEU A 254 -4.30 14.13 2.03
N GLN A 255 -5.51 14.68 1.92
CA GLN A 255 -5.78 15.87 1.14
C GLN A 255 -6.33 17.00 2.01
N ARG A 256 -6.02 18.25 1.63
CA ARG A 256 -6.61 19.47 2.20
C ARG A 256 -6.94 20.45 1.10
N THR A 257 -8.03 21.20 1.34
CA THR A 257 -8.50 22.24 0.42
C THR A 257 -8.64 23.56 1.15
N TRP A 258 -8.15 24.62 0.55
CA TRP A 258 -8.26 26.00 1.05
C TRP A 258 -8.94 26.87 0.02
N TYR A 259 -9.63 27.90 0.49
CA TYR A 259 -10.14 29.00 -0.35
C TYR A 259 -9.43 30.29 0.02
N VAL A 260 -8.88 30.98 -0.97
CA VAL A 260 -8.17 32.25 -0.78
C VAL A 260 -9.18 33.39 -0.85
N LEU A 261 -9.48 34.01 0.29
CA LEU A 261 -10.49 35.07 0.40
C LEU A 261 -10.17 36.23 -0.52
N LYS A 262 -11.22 36.78 -1.18
CA LYS A 262 -11.19 38.07 -1.87
C LYS A 262 -11.26 39.22 -0.88
N ASP A 263 -10.92 40.42 -1.36
CA ASP A 263 -11.03 41.63 -0.53
C ASP A 263 -12.47 41.83 -0.07
N GLY A 264 -12.62 42.00 1.25
CA GLY A 264 -13.92 42.16 1.91
C GLY A 264 -14.65 40.83 2.22
N GLU A 265 -14.17 39.68 1.75
CA GLU A 265 -14.73 38.38 2.15
C GLU A 265 -14.23 37.98 3.55
N THR A 266 -15.13 37.45 4.37
CA THR A 266 -14.81 36.86 5.69
C THR A 266 -14.97 35.34 5.71
N LYS A 267 -15.55 34.76 4.64
CA LYS A 267 -15.76 33.32 4.44
C LYS A 267 -15.79 33.00 2.94
N ALA A 268 -15.64 31.75 2.58
CA ALA A 268 -15.81 31.30 1.21
C ALA A 268 -17.24 31.59 0.68
N PRO A 269 -17.40 31.83 -0.64
CA PRO A 269 -18.74 31.97 -1.26
C PRO A 269 -19.61 30.74 -0.97
N GLU A 270 -20.93 30.98 -0.92
CA GLU A 270 -21.91 29.93 -0.57
C GLU A 270 -21.80 28.67 -1.44
N ALA A 271 -21.55 28.83 -2.75
CA ALA A 271 -21.40 27.71 -3.66
C ALA A 271 -20.15 26.84 -3.32
N VAL A 272 -19.03 27.47 -2.95
CA VAL A 272 -17.79 26.80 -2.52
C VAL A 272 -18.02 26.11 -1.19
N GLN A 273 -18.65 26.81 -0.23
CA GLN A 273 -18.96 26.23 1.07
C GLN A 273 -19.85 25.00 0.95
N LYS A 274 -20.92 25.09 0.14
CA LYS A 274 -21.85 23.97 -0.12
C LYS A 274 -21.13 22.77 -0.76
N GLY A 275 -20.27 23.01 -1.75
CA GLY A 275 -19.48 21.94 -2.37
C GLY A 275 -18.58 21.23 -1.35
N PHE A 276 -17.87 22.01 -0.53
CA PHE A 276 -17.03 21.47 0.53
C PHE A 276 -17.84 20.65 1.56
N GLU A 277 -19.00 21.14 1.98
CA GLU A 277 -19.88 20.42 2.91
C GLU A 277 -20.38 19.09 2.33
N ILE A 278 -20.72 19.05 1.05
CA ILE A 278 -21.13 17.81 0.38
C ILE A 278 -19.98 16.77 0.38
N ILE A 279 -18.75 17.19 0.09
CA ILE A 279 -17.59 16.31 0.17
C ILE A 279 -17.39 15.82 1.60
N ARG A 280 -17.34 16.72 2.59
CA ARG A 280 -17.19 16.39 4.01
C ARG A 280 -18.24 15.39 4.48
N ASP A 281 -19.50 15.64 4.15
CA ASP A 281 -20.62 14.81 4.58
C ASP A 281 -20.58 13.44 3.89
N SER A 282 -20.19 13.38 2.61
CA SER A 282 -20.01 12.10 1.91
C SER A 282 -18.89 11.25 2.52
N ILE A 283 -17.77 11.87 2.92
CA ILE A 283 -16.67 11.19 3.63
C ILE A 283 -17.18 10.65 4.97
N GLN A 284 -17.91 11.47 5.74
CA GLN A 284 -18.43 11.05 7.05
C GLN A 284 -19.42 9.89 6.93
N MET A 285 -20.33 9.93 5.94
CA MET A 285 -21.29 8.85 5.68
C MET A 285 -20.58 7.51 5.39
N VAL A 286 -19.50 7.56 4.62
CA VAL A 286 -18.70 6.36 4.33
C VAL A 286 -17.97 5.89 5.59
N ALA A 287 -17.33 6.80 6.33
CA ALA A 287 -16.63 6.47 7.56
C ALA A 287 -17.55 5.80 8.59
N ASP A 288 -18.79 6.28 8.72
CA ASP A 288 -19.80 5.72 9.64
C ASP A 288 -20.30 4.33 9.19
N ALA A 289 -20.30 4.07 7.88
CA ALA A 289 -20.74 2.78 7.30
C ALA A 289 -19.61 1.74 7.24
N LEU A 290 -18.36 2.17 7.35
CA LEU A 290 -17.17 1.33 7.16
C LEU A 290 -17.02 0.33 8.32
N LYS A 291 -17.09 -0.96 8.01
CA LYS A 291 -16.95 -2.04 8.98
C LYS A 291 -16.50 -3.34 8.30
N PRO A 292 -15.92 -4.29 9.04
CA PRO A 292 -15.61 -5.61 8.48
C PRO A 292 -16.84 -6.29 7.87
N GLY A 293 -16.65 -6.90 6.70
CA GLY A 293 -17.67 -7.68 5.99
C GLY A 293 -18.44 -6.92 4.90
N VAL A 294 -18.43 -5.57 4.88
CA VAL A 294 -18.92 -4.78 3.74
C VAL A 294 -17.95 -4.88 2.57
N THR A 295 -18.39 -4.57 1.36
CA THR A 295 -17.55 -4.53 0.17
C THR A 295 -17.12 -3.10 -0.16
N GLY A 296 -16.02 -2.97 -0.90
CA GLY A 296 -15.55 -1.65 -1.33
C GLY A 296 -16.55 -0.91 -2.22
N VAL A 297 -17.27 -1.66 -3.08
CA VAL A 297 -18.29 -1.09 -3.95
C VAL A 297 -19.50 -0.52 -3.20
N GLU A 298 -19.90 -1.13 -2.08
CA GLU A 298 -20.96 -0.56 -1.23
C GLU A 298 -20.53 0.79 -0.63
N MET A 299 -19.26 0.94 -0.30
CA MET A 299 -18.71 2.21 0.23
C MET A 299 -18.62 3.28 -0.85
N ASP A 300 -18.15 2.94 -2.06
CA ASP A 300 -18.13 3.87 -3.19
C ASP A 300 -19.54 4.34 -3.56
N ASP A 301 -20.51 3.41 -3.59
CA ASP A 301 -21.94 3.73 -3.87
C ASP A 301 -22.51 4.77 -2.90
N ILE A 302 -22.14 4.75 -1.62
CA ILE A 302 -22.62 5.71 -0.62
C ILE A 302 -22.19 7.13 -1.02
N ALA A 303 -20.90 7.37 -1.21
CA ALA A 303 -20.38 8.71 -1.54
C ALA A 303 -20.83 9.16 -2.92
N ARG A 304 -20.72 8.28 -3.92
CA ARG A 304 -21.07 8.57 -5.31
C ARG A 304 -22.53 8.95 -5.47
N ASN A 305 -23.43 8.17 -4.91
CA ASN A 305 -24.87 8.46 -4.97
C ASN A 305 -25.24 9.73 -4.20
N TYR A 306 -24.59 10.01 -3.08
CA TYR A 306 -24.82 11.24 -2.33
C TYR A 306 -24.41 12.48 -3.13
N ILE A 307 -23.25 12.46 -3.77
CA ILE A 307 -22.73 13.53 -4.63
C ILE A 307 -23.69 13.78 -5.81
N VAL A 308 -24.09 12.73 -6.52
CA VAL A 308 -25.01 12.83 -7.66
C VAL A 308 -26.38 13.36 -7.23
N LYS A 309 -26.92 12.90 -6.10
CA LYS A 309 -28.20 13.39 -5.54
C LYS A 309 -28.16 14.89 -5.21
N ASN A 310 -26.98 15.42 -4.89
CA ASN A 310 -26.79 16.86 -4.62
C ASN A 310 -26.49 17.68 -5.89
N GLY A 311 -26.65 17.10 -7.09
CA GLY A 311 -26.60 17.80 -8.38
C GLY A 311 -25.21 17.91 -8.99
N TYR A 312 -24.22 17.18 -8.49
CA TYR A 312 -22.89 17.09 -9.09
C TYR A 312 -22.73 15.83 -9.95
N PRO A 313 -21.87 15.86 -10.96
CA PRO A 313 -21.56 14.66 -11.74
C PRO A 313 -20.80 13.63 -10.89
N GLU A 314 -20.79 12.39 -11.34
CA GLU A 314 -19.92 11.36 -10.76
C GLU A 314 -18.44 11.76 -10.89
N TYR A 315 -17.65 11.53 -9.84
CA TYR A 315 -16.20 11.69 -9.93
C TYR A 315 -15.57 10.53 -10.74
N PRO A 316 -14.47 10.81 -11.49
CA PRO A 316 -13.95 9.90 -12.53
C PRO A 316 -12.96 8.83 -12.02
N HIS A 317 -12.95 8.54 -10.74
CA HIS A 317 -12.05 7.58 -10.09
C HIS A 317 -12.77 6.78 -9.00
N GLY A 318 -12.08 5.88 -8.34
CA GLY A 318 -12.58 5.18 -7.15
C GLY A 318 -12.61 6.09 -5.93
N LEU A 319 -13.42 5.74 -4.95
CA LEU A 319 -13.56 6.53 -3.72
C LEU A 319 -12.28 6.55 -2.87
N GLY A 320 -11.52 5.44 -2.88
CA GLY A 320 -10.29 5.35 -2.10
C GLY A 320 -9.66 3.97 -2.14
N HIS A 321 -8.46 3.87 -1.62
CA HIS A 321 -7.62 2.67 -1.65
C HIS A 321 -7.04 2.37 -0.27
N GLN A 322 -6.48 1.18 -0.10
CA GLN A 322 -5.73 0.87 1.11
C GLN A 322 -4.39 1.60 1.13
N VAL A 323 -4.00 2.03 2.32
CA VAL A 323 -2.69 2.61 2.63
C VAL A 323 -1.96 1.70 3.60
N GLY A 324 -0.64 1.64 3.49
CA GLY A 324 0.19 0.85 4.38
C GLY A 324 1.68 1.13 4.19
N LYS A 325 2.43 0.10 3.83
CA LYS A 325 3.84 0.24 3.44
C LYS A 325 4.01 1.05 2.17
N GLU A 326 3.10 0.85 1.26
CA GLU A 326 2.97 1.61 0.03
C GLU A 326 1.74 2.52 0.14
N VAL A 327 1.71 3.61 -0.62
CA VAL A 327 0.54 4.48 -0.68
C VAL A 327 -0.68 3.72 -1.21
N HIS A 328 -0.50 2.85 -2.20
CA HIS A 328 -1.50 1.89 -2.65
C HIS A 328 -1.10 0.50 -2.12
N ASP A 329 -1.71 0.04 -1.03
CA ASP A 329 -1.27 -1.15 -0.30
C ASP A 329 -2.40 -2.09 0.10
N GLY A 330 -2.62 -3.14 -0.66
CA GLY A 330 -3.60 -4.18 -0.36
C GLY A 330 -4.44 -4.60 -1.57
N GLY A 331 -5.39 -5.52 -1.35
CA GLY A 331 -6.20 -6.10 -2.42
C GLY A 331 -7.58 -5.45 -2.60
N ALA A 332 -8.28 -5.14 -1.50
CA ALA A 332 -9.58 -4.50 -1.54
C ALA A 332 -9.45 -2.98 -1.77
N GLY A 333 -10.36 -2.40 -2.57
CA GLY A 333 -10.44 -0.96 -2.79
C GLY A 333 -11.88 -0.46 -2.71
N LEU A 334 -12.07 0.76 -2.28
CA LEU A 334 -13.36 1.45 -2.27
C LEU A 334 -13.62 1.98 -3.69
N PHE A 335 -13.98 1.08 -4.62
CA PHE A 335 -14.03 1.40 -6.04
C PHE A 335 -15.40 1.10 -6.64
N PRO A 336 -15.80 1.81 -7.72
CA PRO A 336 -17.01 1.49 -8.48
C PRO A 336 -16.82 0.21 -9.30
N ARG A 337 -17.92 -0.33 -9.86
CA ARG A 337 -17.97 -1.53 -10.69
C ARG A 337 -17.36 -1.33 -12.09
N TRP A 338 -16.20 -0.68 -12.17
CA TRP A 338 -15.54 -0.48 -13.46
C TRP A 338 -14.53 -1.58 -13.73
N GLU A 339 -14.47 -2.03 -14.99
CA GLU A 339 -13.60 -3.12 -15.44
C GLU A 339 -12.13 -2.93 -14.99
N LYS A 340 -11.61 -1.70 -15.05
CA LYS A 340 -10.23 -1.37 -14.68
C LYS A 340 -9.86 -1.71 -13.22
N TYR A 341 -10.84 -1.89 -12.35
CA TYR A 341 -10.61 -2.26 -10.94
C TYR A 341 -10.74 -3.76 -10.67
N GLY A 342 -11.05 -4.56 -11.72
CA GLY A 342 -11.13 -6.01 -11.61
C GLY A 342 -12.05 -6.48 -10.49
N ASN A 343 -11.56 -7.38 -9.65
CA ASN A 343 -12.30 -7.94 -8.52
C ASN A 343 -12.18 -7.12 -7.22
N SER A 344 -11.27 -6.15 -7.16
CA SER A 344 -10.96 -5.38 -5.94
C SER A 344 -12.17 -4.73 -5.26
N PRO A 345 -13.18 -4.15 -5.99
CA PRO A 345 -14.37 -3.56 -5.38
C PRO A 345 -15.27 -4.56 -4.64
N PHE A 346 -15.22 -5.82 -5.02
CA PHE A 346 -16.11 -6.87 -4.52
C PHE A 346 -15.53 -7.65 -3.33
N LEU A 347 -14.25 -7.42 -3.00
CA LEU A 347 -13.63 -8.01 -1.83
C LEU A 347 -14.26 -7.44 -0.57
N LYS A 348 -14.50 -8.31 0.41
CA LYS A 348 -14.97 -7.90 1.73
C LYS A 348 -13.86 -7.20 2.49
N LEU A 349 -14.21 -6.07 3.09
CA LEU A 349 -13.30 -5.34 3.96
C LEU A 349 -13.08 -6.10 5.26
N GLU A 350 -11.88 -6.00 5.80
CA GLU A 350 -11.46 -6.77 6.97
C GLU A 350 -11.00 -5.83 8.10
N LYS A 351 -10.97 -6.36 9.32
CA LYS A 351 -10.49 -5.62 10.48
C LYS A 351 -9.04 -5.15 10.27
N ASN A 352 -8.73 -3.97 10.76
CA ASN A 352 -7.39 -3.34 10.71
C ASN A 352 -6.88 -3.02 9.28
N GLN A 353 -7.75 -2.98 8.29
CA GLN A 353 -7.44 -2.33 7.02
C GLN A 353 -7.58 -0.80 7.17
N VAL A 354 -6.71 -0.06 6.50
CA VAL A 354 -6.70 1.41 6.50
C VAL A 354 -6.94 1.89 5.07
N PHE A 355 -7.86 2.83 4.89
CA PHE A 355 -8.28 3.34 3.58
C PHE A 355 -8.21 4.86 3.52
N THR A 356 -7.92 5.41 2.35
CA THR A 356 -8.31 6.78 1.99
C THR A 356 -9.81 6.83 1.72
N ILE A 357 -10.42 8.01 1.89
CA ILE A 357 -11.79 8.32 1.44
C ILE A 357 -11.71 9.69 0.79
N GLU A 358 -11.63 9.73 -0.53
CA GLU A 358 -11.21 10.89 -1.31
C GLU A 358 -12.15 11.23 -2.47
N PRO A 359 -13.44 11.44 -2.22
CA PRO A 359 -14.38 11.87 -3.26
C PRO A 359 -14.01 13.26 -3.77
N ARG A 360 -14.37 13.55 -5.03
CA ARG A 360 -14.03 14.81 -5.69
C ARG A 360 -15.28 15.46 -6.30
N LEU A 361 -15.31 16.80 -6.28
CA LEU A 361 -16.18 17.62 -7.13
C LEU A 361 -15.37 18.24 -8.28
N PRO A 362 -16.04 18.57 -9.42
CA PRO A 362 -15.40 19.23 -10.56
C PRO A 362 -14.83 20.60 -10.20
#